data_4380c6f022756a6ffa7f08cbed37426a
#
_entry.id   4380c6f022756a6ffa7f08cbed37426a
#
_cell.length_a   1.000
_cell.length_b   1.000
_cell.length_c   1.000
_cell.angle_alpha   90.00
_cell.angle_beta   90.00
_cell.angle_gamma   90.00
#
_symmetry.space_group_name_H-M   'P 1'
#
loop_
_entity.id
_entity.type
_entity.pdbx_description
1 polymer ?
#
loop_
_entity_poly.entity_id
_entity_poly.type
_entity_poly.pdbx_seq_one_letter_code
_entity_poly.pdbx_strand_id
1 'polypeptide(L)' 'MGKIKIHELAKEIGMSSKDVLEKAKSLGIDVTSHLSNVTDEQATEIRNAYSKNNKKLYI' A
#
# COMPACT_ATOMS: atom_id res chain seq x y z
N MET A 1 8.98 -7.49 -10.14
CA MET A 1 10.00 -7.06 -9.60
C MET A 1 10.27 -5.64 -9.68
N GLY A 2 9.76 -4.70 -9.76
CA GLY A 2 10.08 -3.34 -9.68
C GLY A 2 9.69 -2.78 -8.36
N LYS A 3 9.89 -1.51 -8.24
CA LYS A 3 9.50 -0.79 -7.06
C LYS A 3 8.40 0.17 -7.41
N ILE A 4 7.51 0.37 -6.48
CA ILE A 4 6.37 1.24 -6.67
C ILE A 4 6.48 2.35 -5.65
N LYS A 5 6.26 3.58 -6.10
CA LYS A 5 6.33 4.70 -5.18
C LYS A 5 5.06 4.75 -4.35
N ILE A 6 5.24 5.10 -3.09
CA ILE A 6 4.10 5.25 -2.20
C ILE A 6 3.08 6.21 -2.80
N HIS A 7 3.57 7.30 -3.39
CA HIS A 7 2.70 8.29 -3.98
C HIS A 7 1.84 7.69 -5.10
N GLU A 8 2.46 6.88 -5.94
CA GLU A 8 1.72 6.27 -7.03
C GLU A 8 0.74 5.22 -6.53
N LEU A 9 1.17 4.45 -5.55
CA LEU A 9 0.29 3.46 -4.97
C LEU A 9 -0.94 4.12 -4.34
N ALA A 10 -0.73 5.24 -3.68
CA ALA A 10 -1.83 5.96 -3.07
C ALA A 10 -2.84 6.39 -4.13
N LYS A 11 -2.37 6.87 -5.27
CA LYS A 11 -3.27 7.27 -6.33
C LYS A 11 -4.04 6.07 -6.87
N GLU A 12 -3.38 4.95 -6.97
CA GLU A 12 -3.99 3.75 -7.50
C GLU A 12 -5.15 3.28 -6.62
N ILE A 13 -4.98 3.35 -5.31
CA ILE A 13 -6.01 2.88 -4.41
C ILE A 13 -6.91 4.00 -3.91
N GLY A 14 -6.70 5.23 -4.36
CA GLY A 14 -7.58 6.33 -4.01
C GLY A 14 -7.39 6.86 -2.60
N MET A 15 -6.19 6.71 -2.05
CA MET A 15 -5.90 7.18 -0.71
C MET A 15 -4.85 8.28 -0.78
N SER A 16 -4.63 8.96 0.33
CA SER A 16 -3.56 9.95 0.37
C SER A 16 -2.24 9.24 0.61
N SER A 17 -1.15 9.86 0.16
CA SER A 17 0.16 9.30 0.36
C SER A 17 0.45 9.08 1.84
N LYS A 18 -0.01 10.00 2.66
CA LYS A 18 0.23 9.89 4.09
C LYS A 18 -0.47 8.66 4.65
N ASP A 19 -1.70 8.42 4.23
CA ASP A 19 -2.42 7.25 4.71
C ASP A 19 -1.72 5.97 4.31
N VAL A 20 -1.25 5.91 3.06
CA VAL A 20 -0.55 4.73 2.59
C VAL A 20 0.75 4.54 3.37
N LEU A 21 1.44 5.63 3.65
CA LEU A 21 2.67 5.57 4.41
C LEU A 21 2.42 4.99 5.80
N GLU A 22 1.40 5.45 6.46
CA GLU A 22 1.09 4.96 7.80
C GLU A 22 0.67 3.50 7.75
N LYS A 23 -0.10 3.13 6.76
CA LYS A 23 -0.49 1.74 6.62
C LYS A 23 0.73 0.86 6.38
N ALA A 24 1.66 1.31 5.56
CA ALA A 24 2.86 0.56 5.29
C ALA A 24 3.65 0.34 6.58
N LYS A 25 3.78 1.38 7.38
CA LYS A 25 4.49 1.24 8.64
C LYS A 25 3.79 0.25 9.57
N SER A 26 2.47 0.31 9.57
CA SER A 26 1.69 -0.60 10.39
C SER A 26 1.88 -2.05 9.96
N LEU A 27 2.12 -2.27 8.69
CA LEU A 27 2.34 -3.60 8.17
C LEU A 27 3.79 -4.07 8.36
N GLY A 28 4.63 -3.23 8.93
CA GLY A 28 6.01 -3.60 9.15
C GLY A 28 6.91 -3.29 7.97
N ILE A 29 6.44 -2.50 7.03
CA ILE A 29 7.23 -2.15 5.86
C ILE A 29 8.11 -0.96 6.23
N ASP A 30 9.36 -1.05 5.83
CA ASP A 30 10.35 -0.04 6.18
C ASP A 30 10.25 1.16 5.25
N VAL A 31 9.43 2.10 5.59
CA VAL A 31 9.29 3.34 4.82
C VAL A 31 9.49 4.52 5.75
N THR A 32 10.01 5.60 5.22
CA THR A 32 10.28 6.78 6.03
C THR A 32 9.49 7.99 5.58
N SER A 33 9.06 8.03 4.33
CA SER A 33 8.27 9.16 3.86
C SER A 33 7.45 8.71 2.67
N HIS A 34 6.50 9.56 2.29
CA HIS A 34 5.65 9.23 1.15
C HIS A 34 6.43 9.19 -0.16
N LEU A 35 7.68 9.58 -0.13
CA LEU A 35 8.52 9.46 -1.31
C LEU A 35 9.26 8.14 -1.35
N SER A 36 9.10 7.31 -0.34
CA SER A 36 9.76 6.02 -0.31
C SER A 36 9.14 5.09 -1.34
N ASN A 37 9.89 4.07 -1.72
CA ASN A 37 9.42 3.07 -2.64
C ASN A 37 9.15 1.76 -1.90
N VAL A 38 8.26 0.96 -2.45
CA VAL A 38 7.99 -0.37 -1.89
C VAL A 38 8.11 -1.36 -3.03
N THR A 39 8.34 -2.61 -2.68
CA THR A 39 8.41 -3.66 -3.70
C THR A 39 6.99 -4.03 -4.12
N ASP A 40 6.90 -4.80 -5.20
CA ASP A 40 5.60 -5.28 -5.64
C ASP A 40 4.89 -6.05 -4.55
N GLU A 41 5.61 -6.86 -3.82
CA GLU A 41 5.00 -7.63 -2.76
C GLU A 41 4.46 -6.72 -1.67
N GLN A 42 5.23 -5.72 -1.31
CA GLN A 42 4.80 -4.78 -0.29
C GLN A 42 3.61 -3.98 -0.76
N ALA A 43 3.62 -3.59 -2.03
CA ALA A 43 2.49 -2.86 -2.59
C ALA A 43 1.23 -3.71 -2.56
N THR A 44 1.37 -5.01 -2.84
CA THR A 44 0.25 -5.91 -2.80
C THR A 44 -0.32 -6.01 -1.40
N GLU A 45 0.55 -6.07 -0.41
CA GLU A 45 0.09 -6.12 0.97
C GLU A 45 -0.69 -4.88 1.35
N ILE A 46 -0.22 -3.73 0.90
CA ILE A 46 -0.91 -2.49 1.20
C ILE A 46 -2.28 -2.47 0.52
N ARG A 47 -2.32 -2.90 -0.75
CA ARG A 47 -3.60 -2.95 -1.44
C ARG A 47 -4.57 -3.88 -0.75
N ASN A 48 -4.09 -5.03 -0.32
CA ASN A 48 -4.94 -5.99 0.36
C ASN A 48 -5.47 -5.43 1.67
N ALA A 49 -4.68 -4.63 2.35
CA ALA A 49 -5.11 -4.04 3.59
C ALA A 49 -6.28 -3.08 3.39
N TYR A 50 -6.31 -2.43 2.24
CA TYR A 50 -7.38 -1.48 1.96
C TYR A 50 -8.57 -2.09 1.23
N SER A 51 -8.39 -3.24 0.63
CA SER A 51 -9.49 -3.87 -0.10
C SER A 51 -9.84 -5.23 0.45
N LYS A 52 -9.56 -5.45 1.68
CA LYS A 52 -9.80 -6.76 2.25
C LYS A 52 -11.26 -7.13 2.26
N ASN A 53 -12.14 -6.17 2.31
CA ASN A 53 -13.55 -6.52 2.33
C ASN A 53 -14.04 -6.97 0.98
N ASN A 54 -13.23 -6.88 -0.03
CA ASN A 54 -13.63 -7.43 -1.28
C ASN A 54 -13.65 -8.89 -1.27
N LYS A 55 -12.90 -9.42 -0.40
CA LYS A 55 -12.79 -10.76 -0.43
C LYS A 55 -13.86 -11.41 -0.01
N LYS A 56 -14.41 -11.09 0.47
CA LYS A 56 -15.31 -11.74 0.81
C LYS A 56 -16.18 -12.03 0.08
N LEU A 57 -16.28 -11.94 -0.52
CA LEU A 57 -17.04 -12.16 -1.31
C LEU A 57 -17.44 -13.24 -1.68
N TYR A 58 -17.35 -13.72 -1.55
CA TYR A 58 -17.72 -14.71 -1.92
C TYR A 58 -18.33 -15.38 -1.52
N ILE A 59 -18.50 -15.53 -1.45
CA ILE A 59 -19.13 -16.14 -1.13
C ILE A 59 -19.73 -16.41 -1.13
#